data_cf0df1e20a0f68ec3bcfedeaf3593511
#
_entry.id   cf0df1e20a0f68ec3bcfedeaf3593511
#
_cell.length_a   1.000
_cell.length_b   1.000
_cell.length_c   1.000
_cell.angle_alpha   90.00
_cell.angle_beta   90.00
_cell.angle_gamma   90.00
#
_symmetry.space_group_name_H-M   'P 1'
#
loop_
_entity.id
_entity.type
_entity.pdbx_description
1 polymer ?
#
loop_
_entity_poly.entity_id
_entity_poly.type
_entity_poly.pdbx_seq_one_letter_code
_entity_poly.pdbx_strand_id
1 'polypeptide(L)'
;MTLALLLFAATYLLMLRLQQYRPWVALCSAVLFIVLGEAGVYGFSLRAALQAVDYNVLLMMAGTMGTVTLFIESKMPARLAEMLIVRVPDVKWAVCMLALFAGVISAFVDNVATVLMVAPVGLAIARKLKISPVPVIISIAVSSNLQGAATLVGDTTSILLGSFADMNFFEFFWMQGRPGIFWGVELGALASLAVLLWLFRRETQPVCAKVETEVEDDVPAALMLLTVGLLIAASFLPEPAAEPLHTAYELRSGLICMGLCLFGTVRACLRAKSAKPLGRVLGELDCDTLLLLFGLFIVIAGIQAAGVIDAAARLFHAVAGESPFRLFTLLVVVSVVLSAFIDNIPYVAAMLPVVQSIAALMNDGRGMEPYVFYFGLLTGATLGGNLTPIGASANIAAIGLLRKNGETVTTRDFLRIGVPFTLAAVLAGYVYLWLVWGRV
;
A
#
# COMPACT_ATOMS: atom_id res chain seq x y z
N MET A 1 14.11 18.27 21.46
CA MET A 1 12.72 17.80 21.29
C MET A 1 11.83 18.83 20.62
N THR A 2 11.59 20.04 21.19
CA THR A 2 10.63 21.02 20.64
C THR A 2 10.95 21.45 19.19
N LEU A 3 12.23 21.72 18.88
CA LEU A 3 12.65 22.09 17.53
C LEU A 3 12.41 20.94 16.52
N ALA A 4 12.72 19.70 16.89
CA ALA A 4 12.48 18.53 16.04
C ALA A 4 10.99 18.32 15.79
N LEU A 5 10.14 18.52 16.80
CA LEU A 5 8.67 18.44 16.65
C LEU A 5 8.15 19.53 15.70
N LEU A 6 8.65 20.78 15.84
CA LEU A 6 8.27 21.87 14.94
C LEU A 6 8.72 21.61 13.50
N LEU A 7 9.95 21.13 13.30
CA LEU A 7 10.46 20.76 11.98
C LEU A 7 9.64 19.62 11.37
N PHE A 8 9.32 18.60 12.15
CA PHE A 8 8.47 17.50 11.69
C PHE A 8 7.06 17.98 11.32
N ALA A 9 6.42 18.77 12.19
CA ALA A 9 5.10 19.34 11.89
C ALA A 9 5.13 20.22 10.63
N ALA A 10 6.17 21.04 10.47
CA ALA A 10 6.36 21.85 9.26
C ALA A 10 6.54 20.98 8.01
N THR A 11 7.33 19.89 8.11
CA THR A 11 7.54 18.94 7.02
C THR A 11 6.20 18.34 6.56
N TYR A 12 5.38 17.85 7.48
CA TYR A 12 4.09 17.26 7.14
C TYR A 12 3.09 18.30 6.60
N LEU A 13 3.04 19.48 7.17
CA LEU A 13 2.20 20.58 6.66
C LEU A 13 2.61 21.01 5.25
N LEU A 14 3.92 21.07 4.97
CA LEU A 14 4.42 21.37 3.63
C LEU A 14 4.09 20.24 2.64
N MET A 15 4.26 18.96 3.02
CA MET A 15 3.88 17.82 2.17
C MET A 15 2.38 17.80 1.86
N LEU A 16 1.52 18.23 2.79
CA LEU A 16 0.08 18.34 2.56
C LEU A 16 -0.26 19.47 1.59
N ARG A 17 0.42 20.61 1.69
CA ARG A 17 0.17 21.79 0.83
C ARG A 17 0.83 21.67 -0.55
N LEU A 18 2.03 21.10 -0.60
CA LEU A 18 2.88 21.01 -1.79
C LEU A 18 2.95 19.57 -2.30
N GLN A 19 1.79 19.00 -2.65
CA GLN A 19 1.68 17.58 -3.01
C GLN A 19 2.63 17.14 -4.14
N GLN A 20 2.86 17.99 -5.13
CA GLN A 20 3.79 17.73 -6.24
C GLN A 20 5.28 17.82 -5.86
N TYR A 21 5.61 18.37 -4.69
CA TYR A 21 6.99 18.53 -4.20
C TYR A 21 7.28 17.71 -2.94
N ARG A 22 6.42 16.75 -2.59
CA ARG A 22 6.59 15.89 -1.40
C ARG A 22 7.97 15.28 -1.26
N PRO A 23 8.59 14.68 -2.31
CA PRO A 23 9.92 14.10 -2.21
C PRO A 23 10.98 15.15 -1.83
N TRP A 24 10.92 16.31 -2.45
CA TRP A 24 11.85 17.39 -2.19
C TRP A 24 11.69 17.97 -0.77
N VAL A 25 10.46 18.09 -0.28
CA VAL A 25 10.19 18.51 1.10
C VAL A 25 10.78 17.49 2.08
N ALA A 26 10.58 16.18 1.85
CA ALA A 26 11.16 15.14 2.69
C ALA A 26 12.69 15.16 2.68
N LEU A 27 13.32 15.28 1.50
CA LEU A 27 14.77 15.34 1.37
C LEU A 27 15.36 16.61 2.02
N CYS A 28 14.77 17.78 1.81
CA CYS A 28 15.22 19.03 2.46
C CYS A 28 15.11 18.91 3.99
N SER A 29 14.02 18.33 4.48
CA SER A 29 13.83 18.10 5.91
C SER A 29 14.85 17.10 6.45
N ALA A 30 15.13 16.00 5.71
CA ALA A 30 16.17 15.04 6.06
C ALA A 30 17.55 15.71 6.22
N VAL A 31 17.92 16.56 5.26
CA VAL A 31 19.16 17.35 5.35
C VAL A 31 19.17 18.25 6.58
N LEU A 32 18.07 18.94 6.88
CA LEU A 32 17.96 19.78 8.07
C LEU A 32 18.10 18.96 9.36
N PHE A 33 17.49 17.77 9.43
CA PHE A 33 17.64 16.87 10.58
C PHE A 33 19.10 16.43 10.76
N ILE A 34 19.80 16.08 9.67
CA ILE A 34 21.24 15.72 9.73
C ILE A 34 22.08 16.90 10.22
N VAL A 35 21.90 18.10 9.63
CA VAL A 35 22.67 19.29 9.99
C VAL A 35 22.47 19.69 11.46
N LEU A 36 21.23 19.67 11.94
CA LEU A 36 20.93 19.97 13.35
C LEU A 36 21.46 18.88 14.29
N GLY A 37 21.47 17.63 13.84
CA GLY A 37 22.04 16.51 14.60
C GLY A 37 23.55 16.63 14.74
N GLU A 38 24.27 16.86 13.65
CA GLU A 38 25.73 17.10 13.65
C GLU A 38 26.11 18.37 14.42
N ALA A 39 25.26 19.39 14.44
CA ALA A 39 25.44 20.58 15.27
C ALA A 39 25.23 20.35 16.78
N GLY A 40 24.93 19.10 17.20
CA GLY A 40 24.78 18.72 18.60
C GLY A 40 23.45 19.06 19.24
N VAL A 41 22.41 19.43 18.44
CA VAL A 41 21.07 19.73 18.96
C VAL A 41 20.38 18.44 19.49
N TYR A 42 20.62 17.33 18.82
CA TYR A 42 20.27 15.97 19.24
C TYR A 42 21.27 14.98 18.59
N GLY A 43 21.52 13.85 19.23
CA GLY A 43 22.57 12.91 18.81
C GLY A 43 22.22 12.13 17.55
N PHE A 44 22.25 12.79 16.37
CA PHE A 44 21.90 12.20 15.08
C PHE A 44 22.96 12.55 14.03
N SER A 45 23.75 11.59 13.60
CA SER A 45 24.84 11.77 12.64
C SER A 45 24.43 11.38 11.21
N LEU A 46 25.20 11.85 10.21
CA LEU A 46 25.03 11.43 8.82
C LEU A 46 25.13 9.89 8.68
N ARG A 47 26.04 9.25 9.43
CA ARG A 47 26.15 7.79 9.41
C ARG A 47 24.87 7.12 9.92
N ALA A 48 24.31 7.60 11.04
CA ALA A 48 23.05 7.10 11.57
C ALA A 48 21.89 7.33 10.60
N ALA A 49 21.87 8.47 9.92
CA ALA A 49 20.89 8.80 8.91
C ALA A 49 20.90 7.79 7.74
N LEU A 50 22.08 7.47 7.18
CA LEU A 50 22.20 6.51 6.08
C LEU A 50 21.92 5.07 6.51
N GLN A 51 22.22 4.70 7.76
CA GLN A 51 21.89 3.39 8.33
C GLN A 51 20.39 3.23 8.62
N ALA A 52 19.67 4.33 8.82
CA ALA A 52 18.22 4.31 9.04
C ALA A 52 17.42 4.11 7.73
N VAL A 53 18.06 4.23 6.57
CA VAL A 53 17.40 3.99 5.29
C VAL A 53 17.23 2.49 5.06
N ASP A 54 15.99 2.07 4.86
CA ASP A 54 15.67 0.70 4.53
C ASP A 54 15.85 0.45 3.02
N TYR A 55 17.01 -0.07 2.68
CA TYR A 55 17.35 -0.39 1.29
C TYR A 55 16.56 -1.59 0.75
N ASN A 56 16.14 -2.53 1.61
CA ASN A 56 15.31 -3.67 1.21
C ASN A 56 13.94 -3.18 0.69
N VAL A 57 13.31 -2.25 1.40
CA VAL A 57 12.05 -1.60 0.98
C VAL A 57 12.22 -0.91 -0.37
N LEU A 58 13.27 -0.11 -0.55
CA LEU A 58 13.51 0.62 -1.80
C LEU A 58 13.75 -0.32 -2.99
N LEU A 59 14.52 -1.40 -2.78
CA LEU A 59 14.77 -2.42 -3.81
C LEU A 59 13.50 -3.21 -4.14
N MET A 60 12.71 -3.59 -3.14
CA MET A 60 11.42 -4.26 -3.34
C MET A 60 10.50 -3.42 -4.19
N MET A 61 10.32 -2.15 -3.85
CA MET A 61 9.46 -1.23 -4.59
C MET A 61 9.94 -1.04 -6.04
N ALA A 62 11.20 -0.70 -6.24
CA ALA A 62 11.74 -0.50 -7.59
C ALA A 62 11.61 -1.78 -8.42
N GLY A 63 11.93 -2.95 -7.86
CA GLY A 63 11.83 -4.24 -8.53
C GLY A 63 10.41 -4.65 -8.88
N THR A 64 9.46 -4.46 -7.96
CA THR A 64 8.04 -4.76 -8.21
C THR A 64 7.45 -3.80 -9.24
N MET A 65 7.68 -2.49 -9.14
CA MET A 65 7.23 -1.49 -10.13
C MET A 65 7.69 -1.84 -11.55
N GLY A 66 8.97 -2.17 -11.70
CA GLY A 66 9.50 -2.54 -13.02
C GLY A 66 8.93 -3.85 -13.57
N THR A 67 8.74 -4.87 -12.75
CA THR A 67 8.09 -6.12 -13.15
C THR A 67 6.62 -5.90 -13.53
N VAL A 68 5.91 -5.05 -12.79
CA VAL A 68 4.53 -4.64 -13.07
C VAL A 68 4.42 -3.90 -14.38
N THR A 69 5.36 -3.01 -14.71
CA THR A 69 5.41 -2.31 -16.01
C THR A 69 5.44 -3.31 -17.16
N LEU A 70 6.30 -4.33 -17.09
CA LEU A 70 6.36 -5.40 -18.11
C LEU A 70 5.04 -6.20 -18.17
N PHE A 71 4.41 -6.45 -17.02
CA PHE A 71 3.15 -7.17 -16.94
C PHE A 71 2.00 -6.37 -17.57
N ILE A 72 1.95 -5.06 -17.35
CA ILE A 72 0.96 -4.17 -17.98
C ILE A 72 1.16 -4.15 -19.50
N GLU A 73 2.41 -4.01 -19.98
CA GLU A 73 2.75 -4.00 -21.41
C GLU A 73 2.36 -5.31 -22.13
N SER A 74 2.36 -6.44 -21.43
CA SER A 74 1.96 -7.74 -21.98
C SER A 74 0.49 -7.81 -22.37
N LYS A 75 -0.34 -6.87 -21.92
CA LYS A 75 -1.80 -6.86 -22.02
C LYS A 75 -2.53 -8.03 -21.36
N MET A 76 -1.79 -8.87 -20.64
CA MET A 76 -2.38 -10.00 -19.91
C MET A 76 -3.45 -9.57 -18.90
N PRO A 77 -3.24 -8.50 -18.08
CA PRO A 77 -4.26 -8.05 -17.14
C PRO A 77 -5.57 -7.62 -17.81
N ALA A 78 -5.48 -6.91 -18.93
CA ALA A 78 -6.66 -6.48 -19.69
C ALA A 78 -7.45 -7.70 -20.22
N ARG A 79 -6.73 -8.68 -20.77
CA ARG A 79 -7.35 -9.95 -21.21
C ARG A 79 -8.04 -10.70 -20.08
N LEU A 80 -7.39 -10.80 -18.92
CA LEU A 80 -7.98 -11.46 -17.74
C LEU A 80 -9.25 -10.74 -17.28
N ALA A 81 -9.25 -9.39 -17.25
CA ALA A 81 -10.44 -8.61 -16.93
C ALA A 81 -11.58 -8.85 -17.93
N GLU A 82 -11.30 -8.85 -19.25
CA GLU A 82 -12.30 -9.14 -20.29
C GLU A 82 -12.87 -10.56 -20.15
N MET A 83 -12.02 -11.55 -19.86
CA MET A 83 -12.45 -12.95 -19.66
C MET A 83 -13.41 -13.10 -18.48
N LEU A 84 -13.21 -12.31 -17.41
CA LEU A 84 -14.13 -12.31 -16.27
C LEU A 84 -15.47 -11.67 -16.64
N ILE A 85 -15.45 -10.56 -17.37
CA ILE A 85 -16.66 -9.82 -17.73
C ILE A 85 -17.57 -10.60 -18.72
N VAL A 86 -16.99 -11.37 -19.61
CA VAL A 86 -17.78 -12.23 -20.54
C VAL A 86 -18.64 -13.26 -19.80
N ARG A 87 -18.26 -13.62 -18.57
CA ARG A 87 -18.94 -14.67 -17.77
C ARG A 87 -20.05 -14.12 -16.85
N VAL A 88 -20.20 -12.80 -16.74
CA VAL A 88 -21.18 -12.21 -15.81
C VAL A 88 -22.48 -11.87 -16.52
N PRO A 89 -23.65 -12.04 -15.85
CA PRO A 89 -24.95 -11.88 -16.47
C PRO A 89 -25.37 -10.43 -16.68
N ASP A 90 -25.01 -9.53 -15.78
CA ASP A 90 -25.48 -8.15 -15.74
C ASP A 90 -24.42 -7.13 -15.29
N VAL A 91 -24.75 -5.85 -15.41
CA VAL A 91 -23.88 -4.72 -15.05
C VAL A 91 -23.46 -4.75 -13.59
N LYS A 92 -24.37 -5.08 -12.68
CA LYS A 92 -24.08 -5.19 -11.24
C LYS A 92 -22.92 -6.14 -10.98
N TRP A 93 -22.99 -7.35 -11.54
CA TRP A 93 -21.93 -8.34 -11.42
C TRP A 93 -20.66 -7.94 -12.16
N ALA A 94 -20.79 -7.23 -13.32
CA ALA A 94 -19.62 -6.72 -14.04
C ALA A 94 -18.80 -5.74 -13.19
N VAL A 95 -19.47 -4.77 -12.55
CA VAL A 95 -18.80 -3.80 -11.67
C VAL A 95 -18.16 -4.51 -10.46
N CYS A 96 -18.91 -5.40 -9.82
CA CYS A 96 -18.41 -6.15 -8.66
C CYS A 96 -17.22 -7.04 -9.02
N MET A 97 -17.25 -7.71 -10.17
CA MET A 97 -16.14 -8.56 -10.62
C MET A 97 -14.92 -7.75 -11.04
N LEU A 98 -15.09 -6.57 -11.66
CA LEU A 98 -13.96 -5.67 -11.94
C LEU A 98 -13.33 -5.12 -10.67
N ALA A 99 -14.14 -4.74 -9.68
CA ALA A 99 -13.65 -4.29 -8.39
C ALA A 99 -12.90 -5.41 -7.66
N LEU A 100 -13.47 -6.63 -7.63
CA LEU A 100 -12.81 -7.81 -7.05
C LEU A 100 -11.52 -8.16 -7.80
N PHE A 101 -11.54 -8.15 -9.13
CA PHE A 101 -10.34 -8.40 -9.94
C PHE A 101 -9.24 -7.37 -9.68
N ALA A 102 -9.60 -6.09 -9.65
CA ALA A 102 -8.65 -5.03 -9.30
C ALA A 102 -8.08 -5.26 -7.88
N GLY A 103 -8.91 -5.66 -6.93
CA GLY A 103 -8.45 -6.03 -5.60
C GLY A 103 -7.44 -7.19 -5.63
N VAL A 104 -7.80 -8.32 -6.25
CA VAL A 104 -6.90 -9.49 -6.34
C VAL A 104 -5.56 -9.14 -6.99
N ILE A 105 -5.58 -8.36 -8.05
CA ILE A 105 -4.32 -7.89 -8.68
C ILE A 105 -3.57 -6.98 -7.70
N SER A 106 -4.25 -6.05 -7.02
CA SER A 106 -3.62 -5.10 -6.11
C SER A 106 -3.05 -5.73 -4.84
N ALA A 107 -3.46 -6.93 -4.50
CA ALA A 107 -2.78 -7.68 -3.44
C ALA A 107 -1.31 -8.02 -3.78
N PHE A 108 -0.92 -7.95 -5.06
CA PHE A 108 0.43 -8.30 -5.55
C PHE A 108 1.07 -7.18 -6.40
N VAL A 109 0.31 -6.14 -6.70
CA VAL A 109 0.69 -5.03 -7.57
C VAL A 109 0.27 -3.74 -6.88
N ASP A 110 1.11 -2.72 -6.94
CA ASP A 110 0.78 -1.39 -6.42
C ASP A 110 -0.62 -0.93 -6.83
N ASN A 111 -1.32 -0.29 -5.92
CA ASN A 111 -2.73 0.11 -6.07
C ASN A 111 -2.92 1.16 -7.19
N VAL A 112 -1.99 2.08 -7.40
CA VAL A 112 -2.05 3.08 -8.49
C VAL A 112 -1.89 2.39 -9.84
N ALA A 113 -0.87 1.54 -9.96
CA ALA A 113 -0.62 0.76 -11.18
C ALA A 113 -1.82 -0.14 -11.52
N THR A 114 -2.42 -0.79 -10.52
CA THR A 114 -3.64 -1.60 -10.68
C THR A 114 -4.81 -0.78 -11.21
N VAL A 115 -5.05 0.42 -10.67
CA VAL A 115 -6.11 1.30 -11.14
C VAL A 115 -5.86 1.71 -12.59
N LEU A 116 -4.64 2.17 -12.92
CA LEU A 116 -4.30 2.60 -14.28
C LEU A 116 -4.42 1.47 -15.31
N MET A 117 -4.28 0.23 -14.87
CA MET A 117 -4.40 -0.97 -15.69
C MET A 117 -5.85 -1.44 -15.88
N VAL A 118 -6.64 -1.50 -14.80
CA VAL A 118 -8.01 -2.07 -14.82
C VAL A 118 -9.06 -1.02 -15.20
N ALA A 119 -8.87 0.24 -14.82
CA ALA A 119 -9.83 1.30 -15.05
C ALA A 119 -10.10 1.59 -16.55
N PRO A 120 -9.13 1.54 -17.48
CA PRO A 120 -9.41 1.63 -18.91
C PRO A 120 -10.37 0.55 -19.43
N VAL A 121 -10.25 -0.68 -18.92
CA VAL A 121 -11.18 -1.78 -19.26
C VAL A 121 -12.58 -1.46 -18.71
N GLY A 122 -12.67 -1.03 -17.44
CA GLY A 122 -13.93 -0.58 -16.84
C GLY A 122 -14.58 0.56 -17.61
N LEU A 123 -13.79 1.53 -18.07
CA LEU A 123 -14.24 2.65 -18.88
C LEU A 123 -14.81 2.19 -20.26
N ALA A 124 -14.09 1.29 -20.94
CA ALA A 124 -14.53 0.73 -22.21
C ALA A 124 -15.86 -0.02 -22.09
N ILE A 125 -15.99 -0.82 -21.02
CA ILE A 125 -17.21 -1.58 -20.71
C ILE A 125 -18.37 -0.62 -20.39
N ALA A 126 -18.15 0.38 -19.52
CA ALA A 126 -19.18 1.36 -19.17
C ALA A 126 -19.70 2.10 -20.40
N ARG A 127 -18.80 2.52 -21.30
CA ARG A 127 -19.19 3.16 -22.58
C ARG A 127 -19.99 2.22 -23.49
N LYS A 128 -19.57 0.96 -23.61
CA LYS A 128 -20.27 -0.05 -24.43
C LYS A 128 -21.69 -0.32 -23.91
N LEU A 129 -21.86 -0.32 -22.60
CA LEU A 129 -23.13 -0.52 -21.91
C LEU A 129 -23.94 0.76 -21.73
N LYS A 130 -23.41 1.92 -22.16
CA LYS A 130 -24.03 3.25 -22.02
C LYS A 130 -24.41 3.61 -20.59
N ILE A 131 -23.57 3.17 -19.61
CA ILE A 131 -23.69 3.52 -18.19
C ILE A 131 -22.62 4.55 -17.82
N SER A 132 -22.81 5.24 -16.68
CA SER A 132 -21.79 6.15 -16.17
C SER A 132 -20.54 5.38 -15.74
N PRO A 133 -19.35 5.73 -16.24
CA PRO A 133 -18.11 5.08 -15.83
C PRO A 133 -17.66 5.49 -14.41
N VAL A 134 -18.18 6.61 -13.88
CA VAL A 134 -17.74 7.17 -12.59
C VAL A 134 -17.88 6.16 -11.44
N PRO A 135 -19.04 5.52 -11.20
CA PRO A 135 -19.17 4.54 -10.14
C PRO A 135 -18.31 3.29 -10.35
N VAL A 136 -18.12 2.86 -11.61
CA VAL A 136 -17.31 1.69 -11.96
C VAL A 136 -15.85 1.92 -11.59
N ILE A 137 -15.29 3.05 -12.00
CA ILE A 137 -13.89 3.40 -11.78
C ILE A 137 -13.61 3.68 -10.29
N ILE A 138 -14.54 4.34 -9.58
CA ILE A 138 -14.42 4.53 -8.14
C ILE A 138 -14.40 3.16 -7.41
N SER A 139 -15.29 2.22 -7.80
CA SER A 139 -15.32 0.88 -7.20
C SER A 139 -14.01 0.12 -7.41
N ILE A 140 -13.39 0.24 -8.59
CA ILE A 140 -12.07 -0.31 -8.89
C ILE A 140 -11.01 0.30 -7.97
N ALA A 141 -10.99 1.63 -7.83
CA ALA A 141 -10.00 2.34 -7.02
C ALA A 141 -10.05 1.97 -5.54
N VAL A 142 -11.26 2.01 -4.93
CA VAL A 142 -11.41 1.70 -3.49
C VAL A 142 -11.15 0.22 -3.19
N SER A 143 -11.45 -0.68 -4.14
CA SER A 143 -11.14 -2.11 -3.99
C SER A 143 -9.64 -2.38 -4.14
N SER A 144 -8.98 -1.74 -5.09
CA SER A 144 -7.53 -1.80 -5.26
C SER A 144 -6.81 -1.33 -4.00
N ASN A 145 -7.15 -0.15 -3.49
CA ASN A 145 -6.50 0.39 -2.29
C ASN A 145 -6.73 -0.49 -1.04
N LEU A 146 -7.92 -1.08 -0.88
CA LEU A 146 -8.21 -2.00 0.23
C LEU A 146 -7.27 -3.22 0.21
N GLN A 147 -7.14 -3.85 -0.94
CA GLN A 147 -6.38 -5.10 -1.08
C GLN A 147 -4.87 -4.90 -1.06
N GLY A 148 -4.38 -3.67 -1.22
CA GLY A 148 -2.97 -3.35 -1.04
C GLY A 148 -2.42 -3.75 0.33
N ALA A 149 -3.27 -3.75 1.37
CA ALA A 149 -2.89 -4.21 2.72
C ALA A 149 -2.86 -5.74 2.89
N ALA A 150 -3.27 -6.52 1.89
CA ALA A 150 -3.43 -7.97 2.03
C ALA A 150 -2.10 -8.73 2.06
N THR A 151 -1.10 -8.31 1.31
CA THR A 151 0.20 -8.99 1.22
C THR A 151 1.36 -8.03 1.38
N LEU A 152 2.54 -8.57 1.59
CA LEU A 152 3.78 -7.79 1.74
C LEU A 152 4.06 -6.86 0.56
N VAL A 153 3.69 -7.23 -0.66
CA VAL A 153 4.03 -6.50 -1.90
C VAL A 153 2.85 -5.75 -2.52
N GLY A 154 1.67 -5.79 -1.90
CA GLY A 154 0.47 -5.18 -2.45
C GLY A 154 0.47 -3.65 -2.42
N ASP A 155 1.04 -3.06 -1.38
CA ASP A 155 1.16 -1.60 -1.24
C ASP A 155 2.45 -1.24 -0.50
N THR A 156 2.96 -0.05 -0.73
CA THR A 156 4.12 0.51 -0.02
C THR A 156 3.96 0.46 1.51
N THR A 157 2.76 0.68 2.02
CA THR A 157 2.48 0.63 3.46
C THR A 157 2.66 -0.77 4.04
N SER A 158 2.34 -1.81 3.27
CA SER A 158 2.56 -3.21 3.64
C SER A 158 4.04 -3.58 3.62
N ILE A 159 4.79 -3.09 2.62
CA ILE A 159 6.25 -3.26 2.55
C ILE A 159 6.92 -2.60 3.76
N LEU A 160 6.50 -1.37 4.12
CA LEU A 160 7.00 -0.66 5.29
C LEU A 160 6.72 -1.42 6.59
N LEU A 161 5.49 -1.92 6.77
CA LEU A 161 5.16 -2.73 7.94
C LEU A 161 5.99 -4.02 7.98
N GLY A 162 6.08 -4.74 6.86
CA GLY A 162 6.82 -5.99 6.78
C GLY A 162 8.29 -5.82 7.17
N SER A 163 8.95 -4.78 6.65
CA SER A 163 10.33 -4.49 7.01
C SER A 163 10.46 -4.02 8.45
N PHE A 164 9.59 -3.11 8.92
CA PHE A 164 9.68 -2.55 10.26
C PHE A 164 9.38 -3.58 11.37
N ALA A 165 8.46 -4.48 11.15
CA ALA A 165 8.06 -5.54 12.08
C ALA A 165 8.78 -6.88 11.84
N ASP A 166 9.79 -6.88 10.94
CA ASP A 166 10.56 -8.05 10.52
C ASP A 166 9.67 -9.22 10.07
N MET A 167 8.62 -8.88 9.29
CA MET A 167 7.67 -9.85 8.76
C MET A 167 8.05 -10.28 7.36
N ASN A 168 8.08 -11.56 7.12
CA ASN A 168 8.24 -12.13 5.79
C ASN A 168 6.90 -12.22 5.03
N PHE A 169 6.95 -12.59 3.74
CA PHE A 169 5.76 -12.66 2.89
C PHE A 169 4.70 -13.64 3.42
N PHE A 170 5.10 -14.80 3.92
CA PHE A 170 4.18 -15.82 4.41
C PHE A 170 3.47 -15.40 5.70
N GLU A 171 4.09 -14.57 6.54
CA GLU A 171 3.53 -14.12 7.81
C GLU A 171 2.34 -13.19 7.65
N PHE A 172 2.15 -12.58 6.47
CA PHE A 172 0.89 -11.90 6.15
C PHE A 172 -0.30 -12.86 6.13
N PHE A 173 -0.07 -14.15 5.77
CA PHE A 173 -1.10 -15.20 5.74
C PHE A 173 -1.21 -15.97 7.04
N TRP A 174 -0.07 -16.33 7.63
CA TRP A 174 -0.03 -17.15 8.84
C TRP A 174 1.18 -16.81 9.68
N MET A 175 0.96 -16.32 10.89
CA MET A 175 2.00 -15.84 11.77
C MET A 175 1.77 -16.33 13.21
N GLN A 176 2.81 -16.83 13.88
CA GLN A 176 2.76 -17.29 15.28
C GLN A 176 1.61 -18.27 15.59
N GLY A 177 1.29 -19.17 14.64
CA GLY A 177 0.20 -20.12 14.81
C GLY A 177 -1.20 -19.53 14.64
N ARG A 178 -1.33 -18.28 14.20
CA ARG A 178 -2.60 -17.58 13.99
C ARG A 178 -2.74 -17.09 12.55
N PRO A 179 -3.97 -16.94 12.02
CA PRO A 179 -4.19 -16.32 10.73
C PRO A 179 -3.74 -14.85 10.75
N GLY A 180 -2.95 -14.44 9.73
CA GLY A 180 -2.38 -13.10 9.61
C GLY A 180 -3.37 -12.04 9.14
N ILE A 181 -2.83 -10.86 8.82
CA ILE A 181 -3.63 -9.71 8.38
C ILE A 181 -4.39 -9.96 7.06
N PHE A 182 -3.84 -10.79 6.16
CA PHE A 182 -4.47 -11.19 4.90
C PHE A 182 -5.95 -11.52 5.10
N TRP A 183 -6.28 -12.38 6.04
CA TRP A 183 -7.65 -12.82 6.28
C TRP A 183 -8.57 -11.70 6.77
N GLY A 184 -8.04 -10.74 7.52
CA GLY A 184 -8.79 -9.55 7.94
C GLY A 184 -9.13 -8.64 6.77
N VAL A 185 -8.19 -8.47 5.83
CA VAL A 185 -8.38 -7.70 4.59
C VAL A 185 -9.39 -8.40 3.68
N GLU A 186 -9.30 -9.73 3.51
CA GLU A 186 -10.25 -10.50 2.70
C GLU A 186 -11.68 -10.46 3.27
N LEU A 187 -11.84 -10.55 4.59
CA LEU A 187 -13.14 -10.35 5.22
C LEU A 187 -13.67 -8.93 4.98
N GLY A 188 -12.79 -7.93 5.03
CA GLY A 188 -13.11 -6.57 4.65
C GLY A 188 -13.55 -6.45 3.18
N ALA A 189 -12.86 -7.15 2.28
CA ALA A 189 -13.20 -7.19 0.85
C ALA A 189 -14.57 -7.82 0.60
N LEU A 190 -14.86 -8.94 1.27
CA LEU A 190 -16.18 -9.60 1.18
C LEU A 190 -17.30 -8.70 1.70
N ALA A 191 -17.10 -8.03 2.84
CA ALA A 191 -18.06 -7.08 3.39
C ALA A 191 -18.29 -5.89 2.44
N SER A 192 -17.23 -5.36 1.86
CA SER A 192 -17.31 -4.26 0.90
C SER A 192 -17.93 -4.68 -0.43
N LEU A 193 -17.68 -5.91 -0.88
CA LEU A 193 -18.34 -6.47 -2.06
C LEU A 193 -19.86 -6.56 -1.88
N ALA A 194 -20.32 -6.95 -0.68
CA ALA A 194 -21.75 -6.93 -0.35
C ALA A 194 -22.33 -5.51 -0.42
N VAL A 195 -21.58 -4.49 0.00
CA VAL A 195 -21.97 -3.08 -0.16
C VAL A 195 -22.07 -2.70 -1.63
N LEU A 196 -21.11 -3.08 -2.47
CA LEU A 196 -21.18 -2.82 -3.91
C LEU A 196 -22.38 -3.51 -4.55
N LEU A 197 -22.62 -4.78 -4.24
CA LEU A 197 -23.82 -5.52 -4.71
C LEU A 197 -25.12 -4.82 -4.31
N TRP A 198 -25.16 -4.22 -3.13
CA TRP A 198 -26.33 -3.45 -2.68
C TRP A 198 -26.45 -2.10 -3.40
N LEU A 199 -25.34 -1.38 -3.62
CA LEU A 199 -25.32 -0.10 -4.32
C LEU A 199 -25.77 -0.25 -5.79
N PHE A 200 -25.27 -1.30 -6.46
CA PHE A 200 -25.56 -1.57 -7.88
C PHE A 200 -26.75 -2.51 -8.10
N ARG A 201 -27.57 -2.81 -7.06
CA ARG A 201 -28.68 -3.78 -7.17
C ARG A 201 -29.71 -3.49 -8.25
N ARG A 202 -29.79 -2.23 -8.72
CA ARG A 202 -30.73 -1.80 -9.75
C ARG A 202 -30.16 -1.89 -11.18
N GLU A 203 -28.85 -2.12 -11.31
CA GLU A 203 -28.15 -2.20 -12.59
C GLU A 203 -28.18 -3.64 -13.11
N THR A 204 -29.35 -4.04 -13.65
CA THR A 204 -29.62 -5.41 -14.11
C THR A 204 -29.58 -5.55 -15.64
N GLN A 205 -29.01 -4.55 -16.34
CA GLN A 205 -28.86 -4.60 -17.80
C GLN A 205 -27.90 -5.74 -18.19
N PRO A 206 -28.23 -6.55 -19.22
CA PRO A 206 -27.38 -7.66 -19.64
C PRO A 206 -26.06 -7.16 -20.22
N VAL A 207 -24.97 -7.83 -19.90
CA VAL A 207 -23.64 -7.53 -20.41
C VAL A 207 -23.35 -8.40 -21.63
N CYS A 208 -23.11 -7.77 -22.79
CA CYS A 208 -22.64 -8.43 -24.00
C CYS A 208 -21.21 -7.97 -24.29
N ALA A 209 -20.23 -8.55 -23.62
CA ALA A 209 -18.82 -8.31 -23.87
C ALA A 209 -18.18 -9.46 -24.62
N LYS A 210 -17.09 -9.18 -25.34
CA LYS A 210 -16.23 -10.19 -26.00
C LYS A 210 -14.80 -9.94 -25.57
N VAL A 211 -14.00 -11.01 -25.53
CA VAL A 211 -12.56 -10.89 -25.35
C VAL A 211 -11.96 -10.42 -26.67
N GLU A 212 -11.41 -9.23 -26.70
CA GLU A 212 -10.82 -8.59 -27.90
C GLU A 212 -9.31 -8.40 -27.74
N THR A 213 -8.79 -8.45 -26.49
CA THR A 213 -7.37 -8.22 -26.19
C THR A 213 -6.54 -9.47 -26.50
N GLU A 214 -5.53 -9.33 -27.36
CA GLU A 214 -4.51 -10.34 -27.61
C GLU A 214 -3.30 -10.09 -26.71
N VAL A 215 -2.80 -11.16 -26.07
CA VAL A 215 -1.60 -11.12 -25.23
C VAL A 215 -0.37 -11.21 -26.12
N GLU A 216 0.54 -10.27 -25.94
CA GLU A 216 1.78 -10.19 -26.74
C GLU A 216 2.90 -11.09 -26.17
N ASP A 217 2.93 -11.26 -24.84
CA ASP A 217 3.96 -12.03 -24.14
C ASP A 217 3.40 -12.56 -22.79
N ASP A 218 3.50 -13.87 -22.55
CA ASP A 218 3.06 -14.50 -21.30
C ASP A 218 4.12 -14.48 -20.19
N VAL A 219 5.40 -14.21 -20.55
CA VAL A 219 6.52 -14.28 -19.59
C VAL A 219 6.41 -13.25 -18.47
N PRO A 220 5.99 -11.98 -18.72
CA PRO A 220 5.80 -11.04 -17.62
C PRO A 220 4.81 -11.52 -16.55
N ALA A 221 3.71 -12.19 -16.97
CA ALA A 221 2.77 -12.79 -16.02
C ALA A 221 3.43 -13.94 -15.23
N ALA A 222 4.23 -14.77 -15.89
CA ALA A 222 5.00 -15.82 -15.22
C ALA A 222 6.03 -15.23 -14.23
N LEU A 223 6.67 -14.11 -14.56
CA LEU A 223 7.60 -13.41 -13.66
C LEU A 223 6.88 -12.88 -12.42
N MET A 224 5.68 -12.33 -12.55
CA MET A 224 4.87 -11.91 -11.40
C MET A 224 4.59 -13.08 -10.45
N LEU A 225 4.13 -14.21 -10.99
CA LEU A 225 3.88 -15.41 -10.19
C LEU A 225 5.18 -15.97 -9.57
N LEU A 226 6.28 -15.91 -10.30
CA LEU A 226 7.59 -16.34 -9.81
C LEU A 226 8.09 -15.42 -8.69
N THR A 227 7.85 -14.11 -8.78
CA THR A 227 8.19 -13.17 -7.70
C THR A 227 7.50 -13.58 -6.41
N VAL A 228 6.18 -13.79 -6.46
CA VAL A 228 5.40 -14.25 -5.30
C VAL A 228 5.91 -15.60 -4.79
N GLY A 229 6.13 -16.56 -5.69
CA GLY A 229 6.63 -17.89 -5.34
C GLY A 229 8.00 -17.86 -4.65
N LEU A 230 8.92 -17.02 -5.14
CA LEU A 230 10.26 -16.87 -4.55
C LEU A 230 10.21 -16.13 -3.21
N LEU A 231 9.32 -15.14 -3.04
CA LEU A 231 9.12 -14.47 -1.74
C LEU A 231 8.57 -15.44 -0.71
N ILE A 232 7.62 -16.31 -1.10
CA ILE A 232 7.12 -17.39 -0.23
C ILE A 232 8.25 -18.35 0.11
N ALA A 233 9.03 -18.82 -0.87
CA ALA A 233 10.14 -19.72 -0.64
C ALA A 233 11.22 -19.10 0.27
N ALA A 234 11.52 -17.82 0.07
CA ALA A 234 12.47 -17.08 0.89
C ALA A 234 12.00 -16.90 2.35
N SER A 235 10.69 -16.96 2.60
CA SER A 235 10.13 -16.90 3.97
C SER A 235 10.52 -18.10 4.84
N PHE A 236 10.92 -19.22 4.24
CA PHE A 236 11.33 -20.43 4.94
C PHE A 236 12.85 -20.62 5.02
N LEU A 237 13.63 -19.68 4.49
CA LEU A 237 15.09 -19.73 4.59
C LEU A 237 15.53 -19.40 6.03
N PRO A 238 16.42 -20.21 6.63
CA PRO A 238 16.96 -19.90 7.93
C PRO A 238 17.91 -18.70 7.86
N GLU A 239 17.90 -17.89 8.89
CA GLU A 239 18.78 -16.74 9.01
C GLU A 239 20.24 -17.19 9.19
N PRO A 240 21.18 -16.77 8.32
CA PRO A 240 22.57 -17.12 8.41
C PRO A 240 23.28 -16.30 9.50
N ALA A 241 24.12 -16.96 10.30
CA ALA A 241 24.87 -16.31 11.37
C ALA A 241 26.12 -15.56 10.92
N ALA A 242 26.56 -15.75 9.67
CA ALA A 242 27.84 -15.23 9.17
C ALA A 242 27.66 -14.10 8.14
N GLU A 243 28.39 -12.99 8.32
CA GLU A 243 28.58 -11.95 7.29
C GLU A 243 29.46 -12.50 6.13
N PRO A 244 29.18 -12.13 4.83
CA PRO A 244 28.17 -11.18 4.36
C PRO A 244 26.79 -11.81 4.05
N LEU A 245 26.58 -13.08 4.35
CA LEU A 245 25.32 -13.79 4.10
C LEU A 245 24.14 -13.19 4.89
N HIS A 246 24.40 -12.69 6.08
CA HIS A 246 23.38 -12.00 6.90
C HIS A 246 22.86 -10.76 6.21
N THR A 247 23.74 -9.88 5.70
CA THR A 247 23.33 -8.68 4.94
C THR A 247 22.55 -9.05 3.66
N ALA A 248 22.94 -10.11 2.95
CA ALA A 248 22.19 -10.59 1.79
C ALA A 248 20.82 -11.16 2.18
N TYR A 249 20.73 -11.78 3.35
CA TYR A 249 19.48 -12.28 3.90
C TYR A 249 18.52 -11.14 4.29
N GLU A 250 19.00 -10.07 4.91
CA GLU A 250 18.20 -8.87 5.20
C GLU A 250 17.65 -8.23 3.90
N LEU A 251 18.42 -8.22 2.83
CA LEU A 251 18.04 -7.66 1.53
C LEU A 251 17.32 -8.67 0.61
N ARG A 252 17.04 -9.89 1.06
CA ARG A 252 16.57 -11.00 0.21
C ARG A 252 15.33 -10.68 -0.62
N SER A 253 14.35 -10.04 -0.02
CA SER A 253 13.09 -9.70 -0.70
C SER A 253 13.31 -8.66 -1.79
N GLY A 254 14.10 -7.63 -1.50
CA GLY A 254 14.48 -6.61 -2.49
C GLY A 254 15.33 -7.18 -3.62
N LEU A 255 16.28 -8.07 -3.32
CA LEU A 255 17.11 -8.73 -4.32
C LEU A 255 16.30 -9.66 -5.24
N ILE A 256 15.31 -10.37 -4.72
CA ILE A 256 14.37 -11.19 -5.51
C ILE A 256 13.59 -10.30 -6.48
N CYS A 257 12.95 -9.25 -5.98
CA CYS A 257 12.13 -8.34 -6.78
C CYS A 257 12.97 -7.65 -7.86
N MET A 258 14.12 -7.10 -7.48
CA MET A 258 15.02 -6.41 -8.42
C MET A 258 15.66 -7.38 -9.43
N GLY A 259 16.06 -8.57 -9.00
CA GLY A 259 16.66 -9.59 -9.87
C GLY A 259 15.69 -10.04 -10.97
N LEU A 260 14.42 -10.29 -10.63
CA LEU A 260 13.40 -10.67 -11.60
C LEU A 260 13.02 -9.51 -12.53
N CYS A 261 12.96 -8.28 -12.01
CA CYS A 261 12.78 -7.08 -12.82
C CYS A 261 13.91 -6.93 -13.87
N LEU A 262 15.16 -7.03 -13.44
CA LEU A 262 16.32 -6.97 -14.34
C LEU A 262 16.30 -8.09 -15.38
N PHE A 263 16.03 -9.33 -14.96
CA PHE A 263 15.90 -10.46 -15.88
C PHE A 263 14.81 -10.22 -16.93
N GLY A 264 13.60 -9.80 -16.50
CA GLY A 264 12.49 -9.50 -17.39
C GLY A 264 12.80 -8.38 -18.37
N THR A 265 13.43 -7.30 -17.89
CA THR A 265 13.82 -6.14 -18.70
C THR A 265 14.88 -6.50 -19.74
N VAL A 266 15.94 -7.22 -19.33
CA VAL A 266 16.99 -7.69 -20.25
C VAL A 266 16.39 -8.60 -21.33
N ARG A 267 15.55 -9.57 -20.93
CA ARG A 267 14.85 -10.42 -21.90
C ARG A 267 13.98 -9.63 -22.87
N ALA A 268 13.21 -8.64 -22.38
CA ALA A 268 12.38 -7.77 -23.22
C ALA A 268 13.24 -6.96 -24.21
N CYS A 269 14.38 -6.43 -23.78
CA CYS A 269 15.33 -5.74 -24.65
C CYS A 269 15.92 -6.65 -25.74
N LEU A 270 16.31 -7.87 -25.38
CA LEU A 270 16.82 -8.86 -26.33
C LEU A 270 15.77 -9.25 -27.37
N ARG A 271 14.52 -9.49 -26.94
CA ARG A 271 13.41 -9.79 -27.84
C ARG A 271 13.08 -8.64 -28.79
N ALA A 272 13.06 -7.41 -28.26
CA ALA A 272 12.80 -6.20 -29.05
C ALA A 272 14.00 -5.76 -29.90
N LYS A 273 15.19 -6.35 -29.70
CA LYS A 273 16.47 -5.92 -30.28
C LYS A 273 16.72 -4.42 -30.10
N SER A 274 16.31 -3.87 -28.96
CA SER A 274 16.30 -2.44 -28.67
C SER A 274 16.33 -2.19 -27.17
N ALA A 275 16.90 -1.06 -26.73
CA ALA A 275 16.83 -0.61 -25.34
C ALA A 275 15.49 0.06 -24.95
N LYS A 276 14.50 0.12 -25.85
CA LYS A 276 13.21 0.75 -25.57
C LYS A 276 12.49 0.18 -24.35
N PRO A 277 12.45 -1.16 -24.10
CA PRO A 277 11.83 -1.69 -22.90
C PRO A 277 12.49 -1.19 -21.61
N LEU A 278 13.83 -1.08 -21.58
CA LEU A 278 14.55 -0.51 -20.44
C LEU A 278 14.13 0.95 -20.20
N GLY A 279 14.06 1.77 -21.27
CA GLY A 279 13.62 3.17 -21.16
C GLY A 279 12.21 3.30 -20.62
N ARG A 280 11.30 2.37 -20.97
CA ARG A 280 9.93 2.36 -20.42
C ARG A 280 9.90 1.95 -18.95
N VAL A 281 10.58 0.85 -18.59
CA VAL A 281 10.67 0.41 -17.19
C VAL A 281 11.22 1.53 -16.32
N LEU A 282 12.32 2.21 -16.74
CA LEU A 282 12.89 3.34 -16.01
C LEU A 282 11.96 4.56 -15.96
N GLY A 283 11.18 4.79 -17.02
CA GLY A 283 10.23 5.92 -17.08
C GLY A 283 8.97 5.73 -16.26
N GLU A 284 8.61 4.48 -15.98
CA GLU A 284 7.42 4.13 -15.16
C GLU A 284 7.78 3.86 -13.68
N LEU A 285 9.08 3.90 -13.33
CA LEU A 285 9.48 3.87 -11.92
C LEU A 285 9.00 5.16 -11.24
N ASP A 286 8.25 5.02 -10.16
CA ASP A 286 7.85 6.14 -9.32
C ASP A 286 9.04 6.61 -8.46
N CYS A 287 9.96 7.32 -9.11
CA CYS A 287 11.13 7.90 -8.44
C CYS A 287 10.72 8.89 -7.34
N ASP A 288 9.58 9.55 -7.48
CA ASP A 288 9.07 10.48 -6.47
C ASP A 288 8.76 9.75 -5.17
N THR A 289 8.09 8.61 -5.23
CA THR A 289 7.81 7.79 -4.03
C THR A 289 9.09 7.19 -3.44
N LEU A 290 10.04 6.73 -4.25
CA LEU A 290 11.33 6.22 -3.76
C LEU A 290 12.13 7.31 -3.04
N LEU A 291 12.22 8.53 -3.60
CA LEU A 291 12.88 9.66 -2.96
C LEU A 291 12.15 10.15 -1.71
N LEU A 292 10.83 10.14 -1.74
CA LEU A 292 10.00 10.46 -0.58
C LEU A 292 10.32 9.53 0.60
N LEU A 293 10.34 8.21 0.35
CA LEU A 293 10.67 7.22 1.37
C LEU A 293 12.09 7.35 1.88
N PHE A 294 13.06 7.54 0.98
CA PHE A 294 14.44 7.77 1.38
C PHE A 294 14.54 8.96 2.36
N GLY A 295 13.88 10.09 2.04
CA GLY A 295 13.85 11.26 2.92
C GLY A 295 13.10 10.99 4.23
N LEU A 296 11.96 10.27 4.17
CA LEU A 296 11.15 9.96 5.34
C LEU A 296 11.87 9.04 6.33
N PHE A 297 12.60 8.02 5.89
CA PHE A 297 13.39 7.18 6.78
C PHE A 297 14.35 8.02 7.63
N ILE A 298 15.03 8.98 7.02
CA ILE A 298 15.96 9.88 7.71
C ILE A 298 15.23 10.83 8.67
N VAL A 299 14.11 11.42 8.24
CA VAL A 299 13.29 12.31 9.09
C VAL A 299 12.77 11.56 10.30
N ILE A 300 12.27 10.34 10.12
CA ILE A 300 11.73 9.50 11.20
C ILE A 300 12.83 9.13 12.19
N ALA A 301 14.00 8.72 11.72
CA ALA A 301 15.15 8.46 12.59
C ALA A 301 15.59 9.71 13.36
N GLY A 302 15.53 10.88 12.72
CA GLY A 302 15.83 12.17 13.36
C GLY A 302 14.85 12.51 14.48
N ILE A 303 13.53 12.34 14.27
CA ILE A 303 12.53 12.59 15.35
C ILE A 303 12.61 11.53 16.46
N GLN A 304 12.99 10.31 16.12
CA GLN A 304 13.23 9.25 17.10
C GLN A 304 14.43 9.61 18.01
N ALA A 305 15.57 10.01 17.43
CA ALA A 305 16.73 10.48 18.17
C ALA A 305 16.43 11.70 19.06
N ALA A 306 15.49 12.56 18.63
CA ALA A 306 15.03 13.71 19.38
C ALA A 306 13.99 13.39 20.48
N GLY A 307 13.54 12.13 20.63
CA GLY A 307 12.57 11.68 21.64
C GLY A 307 11.12 12.10 21.37
N VAL A 308 10.79 12.51 20.14
CA VAL A 308 9.42 12.93 19.75
C VAL A 308 8.48 11.74 19.68
N ILE A 309 8.97 10.60 19.19
CA ILE A 309 8.19 9.35 19.07
C ILE A 309 7.70 8.88 20.44
N ASP A 310 8.58 8.87 21.46
CA ASP A 310 8.21 8.48 22.82
C ASP A 310 7.20 9.44 23.46
N ALA A 311 7.29 10.74 23.13
CA ALA A 311 6.30 11.71 23.59
C ALA A 311 4.92 11.45 22.95
N ALA A 312 4.87 11.12 21.67
CA ALA A 312 3.63 10.73 20.98
C ALA A 312 3.04 9.43 21.58
N ALA A 313 3.87 8.41 21.81
CA ALA A 313 3.46 7.16 22.43
C ALA A 313 2.85 7.37 23.83
N ARG A 314 3.49 8.21 24.67
CA ARG A 314 2.94 8.58 25.98
C ARG A 314 1.60 9.31 25.88
N LEU A 315 1.39 10.15 24.85
CA LEU A 315 0.10 10.80 24.63
C LEU A 315 -1.00 9.79 24.30
N PHE A 316 -0.74 8.83 23.41
CA PHE A 316 -1.68 7.74 23.11
C PHE A 316 -2.01 6.93 24.36
N HIS A 317 -0.99 6.56 25.14
CA HIS A 317 -1.16 5.83 26.40
C HIS A 317 -1.98 6.63 27.43
N ALA A 318 -1.73 7.94 27.56
CA ALA A 318 -2.47 8.81 28.48
C ALA A 318 -3.97 8.91 28.13
N VAL A 319 -4.30 8.91 26.82
CA VAL A 319 -5.70 8.99 26.35
C VAL A 319 -6.40 7.63 26.47
N ALA A 320 -5.73 6.55 26.09
CA ALA A 320 -6.31 5.21 26.07
C ALA A 320 -6.28 4.52 27.47
N GLY A 321 -5.40 4.95 28.36
CA GLY A 321 -5.11 4.29 29.62
C GLY A 321 -4.47 2.91 29.41
N GLU A 322 -4.55 2.04 30.42
CA GLU A 322 -3.97 0.70 30.38
C GLU A 322 -4.76 -0.36 29.60
N SER A 323 -5.84 0.02 28.93
CA SER A 323 -6.68 -0.94 28.20
C SER A 323 -6.18 -1.14 26.78
N PRO A 324 -5.70 -2.35 26.41
CA PRO A 324 -5.28 -2.66 25.04
C PRO A 324 -6.38 -2.45 24.01
N PHE A 325 -7.62 -2.78 24.39
CA PHE A 325 -8.77 -2.59 23.51
C PHE A 325 -9.01 -1.11 23.18
N ARG A 326 -8.97 -0.24 24.20
CA ARG A 326 -9.14 1.21 23.96
C ARG A 326 -8.02 1.78 23.14
N LEU A 327 -6.79 1.33 23.37
CA LEU A 327 -5.62 1.75 22.60
C LEU A 327 -5.71 1.29 21.14
N PHE A 328 -6.03 0.01 20.90
CA PHE A 328 -6.29 -0.52 19.55
C PHE A 328 -7.40 0.27 18.83
N THR A 329 -8.52 0.50 19.51
CA THR A 329 -9.64 1.25 18.96
C THR A 329 -9.23 2.68 18.60
N LEU A 330 -8.55 3.37 19.53
CA LEU A 330 -8.06 4.74 19.30
C LEU A 330 -7.11 4.78 18.10
N LEU A 331 -6.17 3.85 18.03
CA LEU A 331 -5.20 3.76 16.93
C LEU A 331 -5.90 3.56 15.59
N VAL A 332 -6.82 2.60 15.49
CA VAL A 332 -7.57 2.34 14.24
C VAL A 332 -8.40 3.56 13.84
N VAL A 333 -9.16 4.15 14.77
CA VAL A 333 -10.02 5.31 14.46
C VAL A 333 -9.20 6.52 14.04
N VAL A 334 -8.12 6.84 14.77
CA VAL A 334 -7.22 7.95 14.41
C VAL A 334 -6.58 7.69 13.04
N SER A 335 -6.13 6.46 12.77
CA SER A 335 -5.54 6.09 11.48
C SER A 335 -6.53 6.25 10.34
N VAL A 336 -7.76 5.79 10.49
CA VAL A 336 -8.83 5.95 9.47
C VAL A 336 -9.11 7.43 9.19
N VAL A 337 -9.24 8.24 10.24
CA VAL A 337 -9.57 9.67 10.10
C VAL A 337 -8.42 10.46 9.48
N LEU A 338 -7.18 10.24 9.95
CA LEU A 338 -6.02 10.97 9.44
C LEU A 338 -5.68 10.57 8.00
N SER A 339 -5.71 9.27 7.70
CA SER A 339 -5.42 8.78 6.34
C SER A 339 -6.49 9.19 5.32
N ALA A 340 -7.68 9.58 5.74
CA ALA A 340 -8.67 10.18 4.83
C ALA A 340 -8.18 11.49 4.19
N PHE A 341 -7.20 12.18 4.78
CA PHE A 341 -6.70 13.48 4.33
C PHE A 341 -5.18 13.48 4.09
N ILE A 342 -4.45 12.58 4.73
CA ILE A 342 -3.00 12.42 4.62
C ILE A 342 -2.75 11.12 3.85
N ASP A 343 -1.84 11.16 2.88
CA ASP A 343 -1.42 9.97 2.14
C ASP A 343 -0.94 8.87 3.10
N ASN A 344 -1.29 7.63 2.83
CA ASN A 344 -1.01 6.46 3.68
C ASN A 344 0.49 6.27 3.92
N ILE A 345 1.33 6.48 2.91
CA ILE A 345 2.77 6.20 2.98
C ILE A 345 3.45 7.01 4.09
N PRO A 346 3.44 8.37 4.07
CA PRO A 346 4.07 9.15 5.12
C PRO A 346 3.41 8.94 6.49
N TYR A 347 2.10 8.67 6.52
CA TYR A 347 1.39 8.43 7.76
C TYR A 347 1.86 7.12 8.43
N VAL A 348 1.86 6.01 7.70
CA VAL A 348 2.29 4.70 8.22
C VAL A 348 3.76 4.74 8.63
N ALA A 349 4.63 5.30 7.79
CA ALA A 349 6.04 5.41 8.08
C ALA A 349 6.31 6.13 9.41
N ALA A 350 5.59 7.23 9.71
CA ALA A 350 5.75 7.94 10.98
C ALA A 350 5.12 7.22 12.17
N MET A 351 4.02 6.49 11.95
CA MET A 351 3.28 5.85 13.05
C MET A 351 3.85 4.49 13.46
N LEU A 352 4.58 3.78 12.59
CA LEU A 352 5.18 2.48 12.93
C LEU A 352 6.09 2.56 14.17
N PRO A 353 7.05 3.48 14.28
CA PRO A 353 7.87 3.64 15.49
C PRO A 353 7.05 4.08 16.72
N VAL A 354 5.99 4.89 16.52
CA VAL A 354 5.10 5.28 17.63
C VAL A 354 4.37 4.06 18.17
N VAL A 355 3.86 3.19 17.30
CA VAL A 355 3.20 1.93 17.70
C VAL A 355 4.17 1.01 18.43
N GLN A 356 5.43 0.93 17.99
CA GLN A 356 6.47 0.17 18.69
C GLN A 356 6.70 0.71 20.10
N SER A 357 6.85 2.03 20.26
CA SER A 357 7.00 2.65 21.59
C SER A 357 5.74 2.45 22.44
N ILE A 358 4.54 2.50 21.86
CA ILE A 358 3.29 2.18 22.56
C ILE A 358 3.30 0.74 23.07
N ALA A 359 3.67 -0.22 22.21
CA ALA A 359 3.74 -1.62 22.59
C ALA A 359 4.76 -1.87 23.70
N ALA A 360 5.91 -1.20 23.65
CA ALA A 360 6.91 -1.25 24.70
C ALA A 360 6.39 -0.72 26.06
N LEU A 361 5.61 0.38 26.05
CA LEU A 361 4.97 0.92 27.26
C LEU A 361 3.91 0.01 27.86
N MET A 362 3.23 -0.80 27.01
CA MET A 362 2.18 -1.72 27.44
C MET A 362 2.72 -3.08 27.91
N ASN A 363 3.99 -3.39 27.58
CA ASN A 363 4.58 -4.71 27.79
C ASN A 363 5.21 -4.87 29.19
N ASP A 364 4.69 -4.19 30.22
CA ASP A 364 5.12 -4.31 31.62
C ASP A 364 4.92 -5.75 32.18
N GLY A 365 5.55 -6.76 31.52
CA GLY A 365 5.52 -8.17 31.94
C GLY A 365 4.24 -8.93 31.56
N ARG A 366 3.34 -8.36 30.76
CA ARG A 366 2.06 -9.00 30.37
C ARG A 366 2.12 -9.77 29.03
N GLY A 367 3.30 -9.84 28.38
CA GLY A 367 3.51 -10.65 27.16
C GLY A 367 2.64 -10.27 25.96
N MET A 368 2.17 -9.01 25.87
CA MET A 368 1.31 -8.60 24.77
C MET A 368 2.13 -8.44 23.47
N GLU A 369 1.71 -9.15 22.44
CA GLU A 369 2.30 -9.05 21.11
C GLU A 369 1.91 -7.70 20.44
N PRO A 370 2.87 -6.97 19.84
CA PRO A 370 2.62 -5.66 19.24
C PRO A 370 1.77 -5.74 17.95
N TYR A 371 1.59 -6.93 17.38
CA TYR A 371 1.01 -7.13 16.05
C TYR A 371 -0.43 -6.68 15.93
N VAL A 372 -1.25 -6.76 16.98
CA VAL A 372 -2.61 -6.21 16.93
C VAL A 372 -2.62 -4.71 16.63
N PHE A 373 -1.63 -3.97 17.15
CA PHE A 373 -1.50 -2.54 16.91
C PHE A 373 -0.93 -2.24 15.53
N TYR A 374 0.06 -3.01 15.07
CA TYR A 374 0.61 -2.89 13.72
C TYR A 374 -0.45 -3.18 12.65
N PHE A 375 -1.19 -4.26 12.79
CA PHE A 375 -2.26 -4.62 11.87
C PHE A 375 -3.42 -3.63 11.94
N GLY A 376 -3.73 -3.11 13.14
CA GLY A 376 -4.71 -2.04 13.32
C GLY A 376 -4.29 -0.74 12.63
N LEU A 377 -3.01 -0.35 12.75
CA LEU A 377 -2.44 0.80 12.05
C LEU A 377 -2.55 0.62 10.53
N LEU A 378 -2.08 -0.52 9.99
CA LEU A 378 -2.09 -0.77 8.55
C LEU A 378 -3.52 -0.77 8.00
N THR A 379 -4.43 -1.51 8.66
CA THR A 379 -5.84 -1.56 8.27
C THR A 379 -6.48 -0.17 8.31
N GLY A 380 -6.28 0.57 9.40
CA GLY A 380 -6.83 1.91 9.56
C GLY A 380 -6.28 2.89 8.54
N ALA A 381 -4.97 2.88 8.30
CA ALA A 381 -4.31 3.79 7.38
C ALA A 381 -4.65 3.48 5.91
N THR A 382 -4.49 2.23 5.47
CA THR A 382 -4.71 1.88 4.06
C THR A 382 -6.19 2.03 3.68
N LEU A 383 -7.11 1.54 4.54
CA LEU A 383 -8.53 1.65 4.23
C LEU A 383 -9.07 3.08 4.43
N GLY A 384 -8.55 3.82 5.41
CA GLY A 384 -8.95 5.20 5.69
C GLY A 384 -8.79 6.13 4.47
N GLY A 385 -7.77 5.90 3.65
CA GLY A 385 -7.56 6.61 2.39
C GLY A 385 -8.75 6.54 1.43
N ASN A 386 -9.59 5.51 1.52
CA ASN A 386 -10.79 5.36 0.70
C ASN A 386 -11.98 6.24 1.13
N LEU A 387 -11.90 6.93 2.28
CA LEU A 387 -12.98 7.81 2.73
C LEU A 387 -13.10 9.07 1.89
N THR A 388 -12.00 9.54 1.28
CA THR A 388 -12.02 10.78 0.49
C THR A 388 -11.38 10.60 -0.90
N PRO A 389 -11.71 11.48 -1.86
CA PRO A 389 -11.10 11.45 -3.19
C PRO A 389 -9.58 11.65 -3.21
N ILE A 390 -9.02 12.21 -2.15
CA ILE A 390 -7.61 12.63 -2.05
C ILE A 390 -6.80 11.82 -1.03
N GLY A 391 -7.46 10.93 -0.27
CA GLY A 391 -6.82 10.18 0.82
C GLY A 391 -5.89 9.07 0.34
N ALA A 392 -6.00 8.63 -0.92
CA ALA A 392 -5.09 7.64 -1.50
C ALA A 392 -4.72 8.00 -2.94
N SER A 393 -3.48 7.72 -3.33
CA SER A 393 -2.96 7.99 -4.68
C SER A 393 -3.74 7.26 -5.77
N ALA A 394 -4.24 6.04 -5.49
CA ALA A 394 -5.12 5.28 -6.39
C ALA A 394 -6.42 6.02 -6.72
N ASN A 395 -7.03 6.69 -5.74
CA ASN A 395 -8.24 7.48 -5.95
C ASN A 395 -7.97 8.70 -6.84
N ILE A 396 -6.84 9.37 -6.61
CA ILE A 396 -6.42 10.52 -7.41
C ILE A 396 -6.18 10.08 -8.87
N ALA A 397 -5.51 8.95 -9.10
CA ALA A 397 -5.27 8.39 -10.42
C ALA A 397 -6.59 8.03 -11.14
N ALA A 398 -7.53 7.39 -10.43
CA ALA A 398 -8.86 7.04 -10.94
C ALA A 398 -9.65 8.28 -11.39
N ILE A 399 -9.69 9.30 -10.55
CA ILE A 399 -10.38 10.57 -10.84
C ILE A 399 -9.68 11.30 -11.99
N GLY A 400 -8.35 11.29 -12.02
CA GLY A 400 -7.55 11.84 -13.12
C GLY A 400 -7.88 11.19 -14.46
N LEU A 401 -8.01 9.84 -14.49
CA LEU A 401 -8.41 9.09 -15.67
C LEU A 401 -9.83 9.47 -16.13
N LEU A 402 -10.78 9.55 -15.21
CA LEU A 402 -12.14 9.97 -15.52
C LEU A 402 -12.18 11.36 -16.14
N ARG A 403 -11.48 12.33 -15.54
CA ARG A 403 -11.40 13.71 -16.05
C ARG A 403 -10.76 13.79 -17.42
N LYS A 404 -9.69 13.04 -17.69
CA LYS A 404 -9.07 12.95 -19.03
C LYS A 404 -10.03 12.42 -20.09
N ASN A 405 -11.01 11.62 -19.69
CA ASN A 405 -12.03 11.04 -20.56
C ASN A 405 -13.33 11.88 -20.63
N GLY A 406 -13.32 13.11 -20.11
CA GLY A 406 -14.43 14.07 -20.19
C GLY A 406 -15.50 13.87 -19.11
N GLU A 407 -15.27 13.00 -18.14
CA GLU A 407 -16.21 12.76 -17.04
C GLU A 407 -16.03 13.78 -15.91
N THR A 408 -17.13 14.25 -15.35
CA THR A 408 -17.15 15.11 -14.18
C THR A 408 -17.36 14.26 -12.94
N VAL A 409 -16.43 14.31 -12.00
CA VAL A 409 -16.50 13.59 -10.73
C VAL A 409 -16.64 14.57 -9.58
N THR A 410 -17.76 14.52 -8.88
CA THR A 410 -17.97 15.32 -7.68
C THR A 410 -17.50 14.55 -6.43
N THR A 411 -17.15 15.28 -5.37
CA THR A 411 -16.83 14.67 -4.07
C THR A 411 -18.00 13.81 -3.58
N ARG A 412 -19.26 14.20 -3.87
CA ARG A 412 -20.44 13.44 -3.46
C ARG A 412 -20.52 12.07 -4.16
N ASP A 413 -20.16 12.00 -5.45
CA ASP A 413 -20.15 10.74 -6.19
C ASP A 413 -19.14 9.76 -5.58
N PHE A 414 -17.96 10.25 -5.21
CA PHE A 414 -16.95 9.45 -4.56
C PHE A 414 -17.42 8.98 -3.17
N LEU A 415 -17.88 9.89 -2.31
CA LEU A 415 -18.31 9.58 -0.94
C LEU A 415 -19.46 8.57 -0.90
N ARG A 416 -20.35 8.59 -1.89
CA ARG A 416 -21.49 7.66 -1.99
C ARG A 416 -21.04 6.19 -2.05
N ILE A 417 -19.88 5.92 -2.64
CA ILE A 417 -19.30 4.58 -2.75
C ILE A 417 -18.21 4.39 -1.70
N GLY A 418 -17.27 5.31 -1.61
CA GLY A 418 -16.09 5.20 -0.75
C GLY A 418 -16.43 5.06 0.73
N VAL A 419 -17.38 5.86 1.25
CA VAL A 419 -17.72 5.82 2.69
C VAL A 419 -18.34 4.48 3.11
N PRO A 420 -19.45 3.99 2.52
CA PRO A 420 -20.04 2.73 2.94
C PRO A 420 -19.13 1.53 2.67
N PHE A 421 -18.36 1.55 1.58
CA PHE A 421 -17.35 0.56 1.26
C PHE A 421 -16.28 0.48 2.36
N THR A 422 -15.70 1.62 2.70
CA THR A 422 -14.62 1.71 3.70
C THR A 422 -15.10 1.34 5.09
N LEU A 423 -16.26 1.83 5.51
CA LEU A 423 -16.80 1.50 6.84
C LEU A 423 -17.06 0.00 6.99
N ALA A 424 -17.58 -0.67 5.95
CA ALA A 424 -17.79 -2.10 5.97
C ALA A 424 -16.46 -2.86 6.07
N ALA A 425 -15.45 -2.45 5.28
CA ALA A 425 -14.13 -3.07 5.30
C ALA A 425 -13.41 -2.87 6.65
N VAL A 426 -13.38 -1.63 7.14
CA VAL A 426 -12.73 -1.30 8.42
C VAL A 426 -13.40 -2.05 9.57
N LEU A 427 -14.74 -2.09 9.62
CA LEU A 427 -15.44 -2.79 10.68
C LEU A 427 -15.14 -4.30 10.66
N ALA A 428 -15.17 -4.93 9.49
CA ALA A 428 -14.86 -6.35 9.36
C ALA A 428 -13.41 -6.65 9.77
N GLY A 429 -12.44 -5.87 9.28
CA GLY A 429 -11.03 -5.99 9.65
C GLY A 429 -10.79 -5.72 11.15
N TYR A 430 -11.40 -4.67 11.71
CA TYR A 430 -11.31 -4.32 13.12
C TYR A 430 -11.78 -5.46 14.04
N VAL A 431 -12.97 -6.03 13.76
CA VAL A 431 -13.53 -7.14 14.54
C VAL A 431 -12.62 -8.38 14.41
N TYR A 432 -12.19 -8.71 13.19
CA TYR A 432 -11.29 -9.84 12.96
C TYR A 432 -9.98 -9.69 13.74
N LEU A 433 -9.31 -8.56 13.61
CA LEU A 433 -8.02 -8.31 14.25
C LEU A 433 -8.12 -8.39 15.77
N TRP A 434 -9.19 -7.84 16.36
CA TRP A 434 -9.39 -7.92 17.79
C TRP A 434 -9.67 -9.37 18.26
N LEU A 435 -10.47 -10.13 17.52
CA LEU A 435 -10.79 -11.51 17.90
C LEU A 435 -9.60 -12.46 17.79
N VAL A 436 -8.73 -12.25 16.80
CA VAL A 436 -7.58 -13.13 16.52
C VAL A 436 -6.33 -12.69 17.29
N TRP A 437 -6.06 -11.39 17.35
CA TRP A 437 -4.79 -10.82 17.86
C TRP A 437 -4.94 -10.02 19.16
N GLY A 438 -6.15 -9.60 19.52
CA GLY A 438 -6.41 -8.79 20.73
C GLY A 438 -6.58 -9.59 22.01
N ARG A 439 -6.63 -10.92 21.91
CA ARG A 439 -6.71 -11.80 23.09
C ARG A 439 -5.30 -12.30 23.41
N VAL A 440 -4.77 -11.85 24.53
CA VAL A 440 -3.54 -12.34 25.15
C VAL A 440 -3.87 -13.51 26.06
#